data_033ac411f6016ce2efd1b07133bbdd32
#
_entry.id   033ac411f6016ce2efd1b07133bbdd32
#
_cell.length_a   1.000
_cell.length_b   1.000
_cell.length_c   1.000
_cell.angle_alpha   90.00
_cell.angle_beta   90.00
_cell.angle_gamma   90.00
#
_symmetry.space_group_name_H-M   'P 1'
#
loop_
_entity.id
_entity.type
_entity.pdbx_description
1 polymer ?
#
loop_
_entity_poly.entity_id
_entity_poly.type
_entity_poly.pdbx_seq_one_letter_code
_entity_poly.pdbx_strand_id
1 'polypeptide(L)'
;MRNNLILRGVALLAVTAWLVGGGQLAFAGEDPAPRILVTGAGSIDIAPDMALLHLSVMREASTAREALTANSAAMTKVLDAMTTLGIAKRDLQTSSVNIQPRYTRPPRQNSGVAEAPKLVGYTVRNAVTVRVRDISRVGEVLDTSVTLGVNDGGGIQFTNEDPSAAITQARTEAMKAALAKAETLAKAAGVNIGEVLEISEQQSNSRPMPMARVAMDYKAESVPIAAGENSYKVTVNVTLAIKQQ
;
A
#
# COMPACT_ATOMS: atom_id res chain seq x y z
N MET A 1 -96.50 14.39 20.45
CA MET A 1 -96.64 15.85 20.68
C MET A 1 -95.61 16.54 19.85
N ARG A 2 -96.05 17.08 18.80
CA ARG A 2 -95.90 18.44 18.25
C ARG A 2 -94.51 18.77 17.72
N ASN A 3 -94.42 18.80 16.44
CA ASN A 3 -94.52 19.98 15.50
C ASN A 3 -93.20 20.80 15.53
N ASN A 4 -92.58 21.17 14.53
CA ASN A 4 -92.84 21.79 13.23
C ASN A 4 -91.46 22.23 12.73
N LEU A 5 -91.14 22.21 11.59
CA LEU A 5 -91.45 22.84 10.28
C LEU A 5 -90.38 23.87 9.84
N ILE A 6 -89.91 23.68 8.63
CA ILE A 6 -89.55 24.69 7.62
C ILE A 6 -88.19 25.45 7.79
N LEU A 7 -87.20 25.50 6.88
CA LEU A 7 -87.23 26.31 5.66
C LEU A 7 -85.91 26.18 4.87
N ARG A 8 -85.98 25.84 3.65
CA ARG A 8 -85.23 26.19 2.45
C ARG A 8 -84.08 27.21 2.59
N GLY A 9 -82.94 26.83 2.05
CA GLY A 9 -81.87 27.74 1.70
C GLY A 9 -80.97 27.09 0.69
N VAL A 10 -81.26 27.31 -0.60
CA VAL A 10 -80.39 26.97 -1.72
C VAL A 10 -79.18 27.90 -1.69
N ALA A 11 -77.99 27.38 -1.47
CA ALA A 11 -76.73 28.11 -1.72
C ALA A 11 -75.93 27.33 -2.71
N LEU A 12 -75.84 27.84 -3.96
CA LEU A 12 -74.95 27.47 -4.99
C LEU A 12 -73.52 27.80 -4.52
N LEU A 13 -72.67 26.81 -4.31
CA LEU A 13 -71.24 27.02 -4.11
C LEU A 13 -70.54 26.45 -5.32
N ALA A 14 -69.98 27.36 -6.11
CA ALA A 14 -69.08 27.11 -7.25
C ALA A 14 -67.85 26.40 -6.76
N VAL A 15 -67.66 25.16 -7.20
CA VAL A 15 -66.38 24.43 -7.04
C VAL A 15 -65.41 24.94 -8.12
N THR A 16 -64.54 25.85 -7.72
CA THR A 16 -63.34 26.20 -8.52
C THR A 16 -62.32 25.07 -8.40
N ALA A 17 -62.28 24.22 -9.44
CA ALA A 17 -61.23 23.22 -9.60
C ALA A 17 -59.87 23.94 -9.87
N TRP A 18 -59.02 23.96 -8.86
CA TRP A 18 -57.61 24.32 -9.03
C TRP A 18 -56.90 23.14 -9.71
N LEU A 19 -56.66 23.26 -11.02
CA LEU A 19 -55.71 22.45 -11.76
C LEU A 19 -54.30 22.85 -11.30
N VAL A 20 -53.80 22.16 -10.28
CA VAL A 20 -52.38 22.17 -9.98
C VAL A 20 -51.69 21.40 -11.11
N GLY A 21 -51.29 22.13 -12.12
CA GLY A 21 -50.37 21.63 -13.15
C GLY A 21 -49.03 21.36 -12.50
N GLY A 22 -48.84 20.12 -12.02
CA GLY A 22 -47.52 19.62 -11.63
C GLY A 22 -46.62 19.56 -12.85
N GLY A 23 -45.91 20.66 -13.11
CA GLY A 23 -44.80 20.63 -14.07
C GLY A 23 -43.77 19.65 -13.55
N GLN A 24 -43.73 18.43 -14.09
CA GLN A 24 -42.59 17.56 -14.00
C GLN A 24 -41.43 18.27 -14.73
N LEU A 25 -40.52 18.87 -13.96
CA LEU A 25 -39.21 19.20 -14.47
C LEU A 25 -38.56 17.87 -14.84
N ALA A 26 -38.75 17.45 -16.07
CA ALA A 26 -37.91 16.43 -16.68
C ALA A 26 -36.51 17.02 -16.70
N PHE A 27 -35.66 16.57 -15.76
CA PHE A 27 -34.22 16.66 -15.93
C PHE A 27 -33.92 15.79 -17.16
N ALA A 28 -33.87 16.41 -18.31
CA ALA A 28 -33.23 15.81 -19.47
C ALA A 28 -31.77 15.65 -19.10
N GLY A 29 -31.42 14.53 -18.49
CA GLY A 29 -30.04 14.07 -18.42
C GLY A 29 -29.61 13.92 -19.87
N GLU A 30 -28.66 14.73 -20.32
CA GLU A 30 -28.01 14.58 -21.59
C GLU A 30 -27.50 13.13 -21.67
N ASP A 31 -28.02 12.33 -22.60
CA ASP A 31 -27.54 10.97 -22.80
C ASP A 31 -26.04 11.06 -23.04
N PRO A 32 -25.23 10.33 -22.26
CA PRO A 32 -23.80 10.43 -22.38
C PRO A 32 -23.36 10.09 -23.82
N ALA A 33 -22.64 11.03 -24.44
CA ALA A 33 -22.17 10.89 -25.81
C ALA A 33 -21.51 9.51 -26.02
N PRO A 34 -21.71 8.85 -27.18
CA PRO A 34 -21.14 7.55 -27.48
C PRO A 34 -19.63 7.53 -27.26
N ARG A 35 -19.13 6.59 -26.46
CA ARG A 35 -17.73 6.55 -26.05
C ARG A 35 -17.22 5.13 -25.85
N ILE A 36 -15.91 4.95 -26.01
CA ILE A 36 -15.18 3.73 -25.66
C ILE A 36 -14.39 4.02 -24.40
N LEU A 37 -14.56 3.19 -23.38
CA LEU A 37 -13.74 3.19 -22.17
C LEU A 37 -12.86 1.95 -22.16
N VAL A 38 -11.55 2.15 -22.08
CA VAL A 38 -10.56 1.07 -22.07
C VAL A 38 -9.56 1.27 -20.93
N THR A 39 -9.05 0.14 -20.45
CA THR A 39 -7.95 0.12 -19.47
C THR A 39 -6.73 -0.50 -20.13
N GLY A 40 -5.61 0.21 -20.08
CA GLY A 40 -4.29 -0.28 -20.46
C GLY A 40 -3.41 -0.50 -19.23
N ALA A 41 -2.53 -1.47 -19.32
CA ALA A 41 -1.50 -1.72 -18.30
C ALA A 41 -0.14 -1.87 -18.97
N GLY A 42 0.88 -1.29 -18.35
CA GLY A 42 2.29 -1.46 -18.71
C GLY A 42 3.10 -1.85 -17.50
N SER A 43 4.14 -2.63 -17.70
CA SER A 43 5.04 -3.10 -16.64
C SER A 43 6.47 -3.13 -17.14
N ILE A 44 7.38 -2.62 -16.33
CA ILE A 44 8.82 -2.62 -16.59
C ILE A 44 9.53 -3.26 -15.41
N ASP A 45 10.36 -4.24 -15.73
CA ASP A 45 11.17 -4.96 -14.76
C ASP A 45 12.60 -4.40 -14.81
N ILE A 46 13.13 -4.03 -13.64
CA ILE A 46 14.50 -3.54 -13.49
C ILE A 46 15.19 -4.21 -12.30
N ALA A 47 16.49 -4.43 -12.43
CA ALA A 47 17.30 -4.89 -11.31
C ALA A 47 17.29 -3.84 -10.19
N PRO A 48 17.20 -4.23 -8.92
CA PRO A 48 17.34 -3.31 -7.80
C PRO A 48 18.77 -2.77 -7.74
N ASP A 49 18.93 -1.54 -7.26
CA ASP A 49 20.22 -0.86 -7.06
C ASP A 49 20.56 -0.63 -5.59
N MET A 50 19.63 -0.91 -4.68
CA MET A 50 19.87 -0.85 -3.24
C MET A 50 19.03 -1.84 -2.45
N ALA A 51 19.40 -2.06 -1.19
CA ALA A 51 18.65 -2.86 -0.24
C ALA A 51 18.32 -2.06 1.03
N LEU A 52 17.13 -2.30 1.58
CA LEU A 52 16.72 -1.85 2.90
C LEU A 52 16.78 -3.05 3.84
N LEU A 53 17.65 -2.98 4.84
CA LEU A 53 17.74 -3.97 5.90
C LEU A 53 17.01 -3.45 7.14
N HIS A 54 16.10 -4.24 7.67
CA HIS A 54 15.42 -3.95 8.92
C HIS A 54 16.07 -4.77 10.03
N LEU A 55 16.95 -4.16 10.78
CA LEU A 55 17.74 -4.80 11.83
C LEU A 55 17.18 -4.42 13.21
N SER A 56 17.15 -5.36 14.14
CA SER A 56 16.64 -5.10 15.48
C SER A 56 17.50 -5.78 16.53
N VAL A 57 17.75 -5.04 17.61
CA VAL A 57 18.37 -5.55 18.83
C VAL A 57 17.28 -5.71 19.87
N MET A 58 17.15 -6.92 20.41
CA MET A 58 16.26 -7.21 21.52
C MET A 58 17.09 -7.59 22.76
N ARG A 59 16.78 -6.99 23.92
CA ARG A 59 17.39 -7.31 25.21
C ARG A 59 16.32 -7.42 26.29
N GLU A 60 16.58 -8.28 27.24
CA GLU A 60 15.71 -8.53 28.38
C GLU A 60 16.46 -8.34 29.68
N ALA A 61 15.79 -7.81 30.70
CA ALA A 61 16.32 -7.69 32.07
C ALA A 61 15.18 -7.64 33.09
N SER A 62 15.54 -7.68 34.39
CA SER A 62 14.59 -7.59 35.47
C SER A 62 13.92 -6.22 35.57
N THR A 63 14.63 -5.15 35.19
CA THR A 63 14.11 -3.78 35.15
C THR A 63 14.14 -3.19 33.73
N ALA A 64 13.22 -2.27 33.46
CA ALA A 64 13.18 -1.56 32.17
C ALA A 64 14.49 -0.76 31.94
N ARG A 65 15.09 -0.20 33.00
CA ARG A 65 16.34 0.57 32.91
C ARG A 65 17.52 -0.31 32.49
N GLU A 66 17.68 -1.47 33.08
CA GLU A 66 18.75 -2.41 32.72
C GLU A 66 18.57 -2.92 31.29
N ALA A 67 17.37 -3.31 30.92
CA ALA A 67 17.07 -3.77 29.57
C ALA A 67 17.37 -2.68 28.51
N LEU A 68 16.98 -1.43 28.77
CA LEU A 68 17.26 -0.29 27.90
C LEU A 68 18.76 0.00 27.82
N THR A 69 19.49 -0.02 28.91
CA THR A 69 20.94 0.22 28.93
C THR A 69 21.67 -0.83 28.10
N ALA A 70 21.34 -2.11 28.29
CA ALA A 70 21.95 -3.20 27.55
C ALA A 70 21.61 -3.13 26.04
N ASN A 71 20.36 -2.77 25.74
CA ASN A 71 19.93 -2.59 24.34
C ASN A 71 20.67 -1.44 23.67
N SER A 72 20.74 -0.28 24.32
CA SER A 72 21.42 0.90 23.79
C SER A 72 22.91 0.65 23.54
N ALA A 73 23.60 -0.03 24.47
CA ALA A 73 25.00 -0.38 24.30
C ALA A 73 25.24 -1.31 23.08
N ALA A 74 24.35 -2.27 22.84
CA ALA A 74 24.44 -3.15 21.69
C ALA A 74 24.13 -2.41 20.39
N MET A 75 23.08 -1.59 20.36
CA MET A 75 22.71 -0.82 19.16
C MET A 75 23.78 0.20 18.79
N THR A 76 24.43 0.83 19.75
CA THR A 76 25.57 1.74 19.48
C THR A 76 26.67 1.02 18.73
N LYS A 77 27.07 -0.18 19.16
CA LYS A 77 28.08 -0.99 18.46
C LYS A 77 27.67 -1.31 17.03
N VAL A 78 26.39 -1.63 16.81
CA VAL A 78 25.88 -1.89 15.45
C VAL A 78 25.98 -0.64 14.60
N LEU A 79 25.55 0.53 15.07
CA LEU A 79 25.58 1.78 14.33
C LEU A 79 27.01 2.23 14.00
N ASP A 80 27.95 2.07 14.96
CA ASP A 80 29.37 2.39 14.77
C ASP A 80 29.98 1.48 13.69
N ALA A 81 29.67 0.19 13.72
CA ALA A 81 30.12 -0.75 12.68
C ALA A 81 29.55 -0.43 11.31
N MET A 82 28.25 -0.06 11.22
CA MET A 82 27.67 0.38 9.93
C MET A 82 28.45 1.58 9.38
N THR A 83 28.81 2.54 10.22
CA THR A 83 29.62 3.69 9.82
C THR A 83 31.01 3.26 9.36
N THR A 84 31.64 2.32 10.06
CA THR A 84 32.95 1.75 9.69
C THR A 84 32.89 1.01 8.34
N LEU A 85 31.79 0.33 8.07
CA LEU A 85 31.51 -0.31 6.77
C LEU A 85 31.18 0.71 5.67
N GLY A 86 31.24 2.02 5.94
CA GLY A 86 31.01 3.07 4.94
C GLY A 86 29.53 3.39 4.68
N ILE A 87 28.61 2.88 5.50
CA ILE A 87 27.20 3.29 5.44
C ILE A 87 27.10 4.73 5.94
N ALA A 88 26.60 5.62 5.11
CA ALA A 88 26.45 7.03 5.47
C ALA A 88 25.40 7.22 6.59
N LYS A 89 25.60 8.19 7.47
CA LYS A 89 24.64 8.47 8.57
C LYS A 89 23.23 8.73 8.08
N ARG A 90 23.05 9.35 6.90
CA ARG A 90 21.74 9.56 6.27
C ARG A 90 21.03 8.28 5.85
N ASP A 91 21.76 7.17 5.73
CA ASP A 91 21.26 5.87 5.33
C ASP A 91 20.97 4.96 6.54
N LEU A 92 21.15 5.49 7.77
CA LEU A 92 20.81 4.85 9.05
C LEU A 92 19.64 5.58 9.71
N GLN A 93 18.56 4.88 9.93
CA GLN A 93 17.37 5.46 10.56
C GLN A 93 16.81 4.53 11.65
N THR A 94 16.76 5.01 12.89
CA THR A 94 16.00 4.29 13.93
C THR A 94 14.54 4.28 13.56
N SER A 95 13.97 3.09 13.40
CA SER A 95 12.59 2.92 12.99
C SER A 95 11.63 2.71 14.16
N SER A 96 12.09 2.12 15.27
CA SER A 96 11.29 2.01 16.49
C SER A 96 12.13 1.73 17.70
N VAL A 97 11.69 2.19 18.87
CA VAL A 97 12.16 1.76 20.20
C VAL A 97 10.96 1.40 21.03
N ASN A 98 10.91 0.16 21.51
CA ASN A 98 9.77 -0.34 22.25
C ASN A 98 10.24 -1.00 23.56
N ILE A 99 9.53 -0.73 24.65
CA ILE A 99 9.78 -1.31 25.97
C ILE A 99 8.49 -2.00 26.43
N GLN A 100 8.56 -3.30 26.68
CA GLN A 100 7.41 -4.10 27.05
C GLN A 100 7.64 -4.86 28.36
N PRO A 101 6.68 -4.84 29.30
CA PRO A 101 6.73 -5.69 30.48
C PRO A 101 6.46 -7.15 30.08
N ARG A 102 7.16 -8.07 30.72
CA ARG A 102 6.98 -9.51 30.60
C ARG A 102 6.27 -10.05 31.80
N TYR A 103 5.25 -10.86 31.56
CA TYR A 103 4.47 -11.50 32.62
C TYR A 103 4.57 -13.02 32.50
N THR A 104 4.55 -13.71 33.65
CA THR A 104 4.35 -15.16 33.66
C THR A 104 2.94 -15.49 33.17
N ARG A 105 2.81 -16.60 32.41
CA ARG A 105 1.51 -17.28 32.23
C ARG A 105 1.44 -18.42 33.21
N PRO A 106 0.66 -18.32 34.29
CA PRO A 106 0.45 -19.47 35.17
C PRO A 106 -0.16 -20.61 34.38
N PRO A 107 0.28 -21.87 34.63
CA PRO A 107 -0.35 -23.02 34.03
C PRO A 107 -1.82 -23.08 34.45
N ARG A 108 -2.71 -23.44 33.53
CA ARG A 108 -4.12 -23.69 33.83
C ARG A 108 -4.18 -24.85 34.82
N GLN A 109 -4.41 -24.56 36.09
CA GLN A 109 -4.73 -25.59 37.06
C GLN A 109 -6.19 -26.02 36.87
N ASN A 110 -6.44 -27.33 37.00
CA ASN A 110 -7.79 -27.93 36.89
C ASN A 110 -8.77 -27.44 37.99
N SER A 111 -8.30 -26.60 38.92
CA SER A 111 -9.08 -26.05 40.05
C SER A 111 -9.87 -24.77 39.73
N GLY A 112 -9.88 -24.32 38.48
CA GLY A 112 -10.76 -23.22 38.06
C GLY A 112 -10.35 -21.79 38.48
N VAL A 113 -9.35 -21.63 39.36
CA VAL A 113 -8.85 -20.30 39.76
C VAL A 113 -7.58 -20.01 38.98
N ALA A 114 -7.64 -19.06 38.04
CA ALA A 114 -6.48 -18.58 37.33
C ALA A 114 -5.66 -17.66 38.24
N GLU A 115 -4.40 -18.01 38.50
CA GLU A 115 -3.47 -17.11 39.21
C GLU A 115 -3.20 -15.86 38.33
N ALA A 116 -3.14 -14.68 38.97
CA ALA A 116 -2.86 -13.45 38.23
C ALA A 116 -1.45 -13.47 37.61
N PRO A 117 -1.24 -12.97 36.39
CA PRO A 117 0.07 -12.87 35.78
C PRO A 117 1.02 -12.03 36.64
N LYS A 118 2.24 -12.54 36.91
CA LYS A 118 3.26 -11.80 37.68
C LYS A 118 4.27 -11.20 36.72
N LEU A 119 4.65 -9.95 36.96
CA LEU A 119 5.71 -9.28 36.24
C LEU A 119 7.05 -9.97 36.52
N VAL A 120 7.76 -10.39 35.44
CA VAL A 120 9.03 -11.13 35.55
C VAL A 120 10.20 -10.38 34.91
N GLY A 121 9.96 -9.24 34.29
CA GLY A 121 11.00 -8.42 33.67
C GLY A 121 10.47 -7.57 32.54
N TYR A 122 11.37 -7.07 31.73
CA TYR A 122 11.10 -6.20 30.60
C TYR A 122 11.89 -6.64 29.40
N THR A 123 11.29 -6.49 28.23
CA THR A 123 11.94 -6.64 26.93
C THR A 123 12.05 -5.26 26.29
N VAL A 124 13.24 -4.92 25.80
CA VAL A 124 13.47 -3.72 24.99
C VAL A 124 13.86 -4.16 23.59
N ARG A 125 13.15 -3.64 22.61
CA ARG A 125 13.43 -3.80 21.18
C ARG A 125 13.77 -2.43 20.60
N ASN A 126 14.89 -2.34 19.89
CA ASN A 126 15.32 -1.17 19.15
C ASN A 126 15.61 -1.59 17.72
N ALA A 127 14.92 -0.99 16.77
CA ALA A 127 15.03 -1.32 15.36
C ALA A 127 15.62 -0.16 14.57
N VAL A 128 16.51 -0.49 13.64
CA VAL A 128 17.14 0.43 12.70
C VAL A 128 16.91 -0.06 11.28
N THR A 129 16.57 0.85 10.39
CA THR A 129 16.58 0.62 8.95
C THR A 129 17.90 1.09 8.38
N VAL A 130 18.61 0.20 7.71
CA VAL A 130 19.89 0.44 7.06
C VAL A 130 19.68 0.40 5.55
N ARG A 131 20.01 1.50 4.87
CA ARG A 131 20.00 1.57 3.42
C ARG A 131 21.38 1.20 2.88
N VAL A 132 21.47 0.07 2.20
CA VAL A 132 22.71 -0.42 1.59
C VAL A 132 22.63 -0.16 0.09
N ARG A 133 23.46 0.80 -0.40
CA ARG A 133 23.48 1.23 -1.81
C ARG A 133 24.30 0.30 -2.70
N ASP A 134 25.16 -0.49 -2.12
CA ASP A 134 25.90 -1.55 -2.82
C ASP A 134 25.35 -2.91 -2.41
N ILE A 135 24.52 -3.48 -3.27
CA ILE A 135 23.82 -4.75 -3.00
C ILE A 135 24.84 -5.88 -2.72
N SER A 136 26.03 -5.86 -3.32
CA SER A 136 27.05 -6.90 -3.12
C SER A 136 27.51 -6.99 -1.66
N ARG A 137 27.35 -5.93 -0.88
CA ARG A 137 27.76 -5.83 0.51
C ARG A 137 26.67 -6.18 1.53
N VAL A 138 25.45 -6.49 1.06
CA VAL A 138 24.33 -6.80 1.96
C VAL A 138 24.64 -7.97 2.89
N GLY A 139 25.31 -9.02 2.37
CA GLY A 139 25.71 -10.17 3.18
C GLY A 139 26.70 -9.80 4.28
N GLU A 140 27.72 -9.00 3.98
CA GLU A 140 28.71 -8.49 4.93
C GLU A 140 28.07 -7.64 6.04
N VAL A 141 27.16 -6.73 5.64
CA VAL A 141 26.42 -5.85 6.57
C VAL A 141 25.55 -6.69 7.51
N LEU A 142 24.87 -7.70 6.99
CA LEU A 142 24.02 -8.57 7.80
C LEU A 142 24.84 -9.39 8.79
N ASP A 143 25.91 -10.04 8.35
CA ASP A 143 26.78 -10.88 9.17
C ASP A 143 27.42 -10.07 10.31
N THR A 144 27.97 -8.90 9.98
CA THR A 144 28.52 -7.97 10.98
C THR A 144 27.46 -7.55 11.99
N SER A 145 26.23 -7.26 11.54
CA SER A 145 25.14 -6.86 12.42
C SER A 145 24.76 -7.95 13.43
N VAL A 146 24.66 -9.19 12.96
CA VAL A 146 24.35 -10.35 13.83
C VAL A 146 25.44 -10.58 14.87
N THR A 147 26.70 -10.53 14.44
CA THR A 147 27.86 -10.68 15.32
C THR A 147 27.88 -9.64 16.44
N LEU A 148 27.43 -8.41 16.19
CA LEU A 148 27.38 -7.31 17.15
C LEU A 148 26.12 -7.25 18.01
N GLY A 149 25.18 -8.15 17.77
CA GLY A 149 24.05 -8.35 18.68
C GLY A 149 22.66 -8.06 18.10
N VAL A 150 22.54 -7.88 16.80
CA VAL A 150 21.24 -7.98 16.10
C VAL A 150 20.78 -9.43 16.24
N ASN A 151 19.64 -9.63 16.89
CA ASN A 151 19.10 -10.95 17.19
C ASN A 151 17.58 -11.05 16.94
N ASP A 152 17.03 -9.99 16.41
CA ASP A 152 15.66 -9.92 16.00
C ASP A 152 15.63 -9.01 14.78
N GLY A 153 14.90 -9.35 13.76
CA GLY A 153 14.99 -8.55 12.56
C GLY A 153 13.91 -8.86 11.55
N GLY A 154 13.59 -7.83 10.85
CA GLY A 154 12.75 -7.89 9.68
C GLY A 154 13.48 -8.38 8.46
N GLY A 155 13.08 -8.56 7.38
CA GLY A 155 13.72 -9.03 6.15
C GLY A 155 14.62 -8.00 5.48
N ILE A 156 15.14 -8.44 4.35
CA ILE A 156 15.83 -7.61 3.38
C ILE A 156 14.81 -7.25 2.30
N GLN A 157 14.70 -5.98 1.96
CA GLN A 157 13.88 -5.50 0.86
C GLN A 157 14.79 -4.89 -0.20
N PHE A 158 14.82 -5.48 -1.38
CA PHE A 158 15.52 -4.92 -2.53
C PHE A 158 14.63 -3.90 -3.22
N THR A 159 15.19 -2.75 -3.58
CA THR A 159 14.45 -1.63 -4.16
C THR A 159 15.33 -0.82 -5.10
N ASN A 160 14.75 0.19 -5.73
CA ASN A 160 15.48 1.13 -6.55
C ASN A 160 15.43 2.52 -5.91
N GLU A 161 16.56 3.23 -5.93
CA GLU A 161 16.65 4.59 -5.37
C GLU A 161 15.76 5.56 -6.15
N ASP A 162 15.79 5.46 -7.47
CA ASP A 162 14.94 6.26 -8.35
C ASP A 162 14.31 5.38 -9.45
N PRO A 163 13.08 4.92 -9.27
CA PRO A 163 12.36 4.15 -10.28
C PRO A 163 11.62 5.02 -11.33
N SER A 164 11.80 6.35 -11.35
CA SER A 164 10.99 7.29 -12.14
C SER A 164 11.07 7.01 -13.64
N ALA A 165 12.23 6.62 -14.15
CA ALA A 165 12.41 6.26 -15.56
C ALA A 165 11.61 5.01 -15.93
N ALA A 166 11.65 3.95 -15.10
CA ALA A 166 10.89 2.72 -15.31
C ALA A 166 9.38 2.98 -15.23
N ILE A 167 8.93 3.79 -14.26
CA ILE A 167 7.52 4.19 -14.13
C ILE A 167 7.06 4.98 -15.36
N THR A 168 7.88 5.89 -15.88
CA THR A 168 7.57 6.66 -17.09
C THR A 168 7.44 5.77 -18.32
N GLN A 169 8.31 4.79 -18.44
CA GLN A 169 8.25 3.81 -19.52
C GLN A 169 7.00 2.90 -19.37
N ALA A 170 6.70 2.44 -18.17
CA ALA A 170 5.50 1.65 -17.89
C ALA A 170 4.22 2.43 -18.20
N ARG A 171 4.19 3.75 -17.92
CA ARG A 171 3.09 4.64 -18.28
C ARG A 171 2.90 4.74 -19.79
N THR A 172 3.99 4.84 -20.53
CA THR A 172 3.96 4.87 -21.99
C THR A 172 3.41 3.55 -22.57
N GLU A 173 3.87 2.41 -22.03
CA GLU A 173 3.36 1.10 -22.46
C GLU A 173 1.88 0.90 -22.08
N ALA A 174 1.46 1.37 -20.91
CA ALA A 174 0.05 1.32 -20.49
C ALA A 174 -0.84 2.11 -21.46
N MET A 175 -0.40 3.31 -21.87
CA MET A 175 -1.16 4.13 -22.83
C MET A 175 -1.24 3.48 -24.20
N LYS A 176 -0.14 2.92 -24.72
CA LYS A 176 -0.13 2.17 -25.97
C LYS A 176 -1.11 0.99 -25.94
N ALA A 177 -1.08 0.23 -24.83
CA ALA A 177 -1.97 -0.91 -24.63
C ALA A 177 -3.45 -0.50 -24.60
N ALA A 178 -3.78 0.65 -23.96
CA ALA A 178 -5.14 1.18 -23.94
C ALA A 178 -5.62 1.55 -25.36
N LEU A 179 -4.80 2.29 -26.11
CA LEU A 179 -5.15 2.72 -27.46
C LEU A 179 -5.31 1.53 -28.41
N ALA A 180 -4.43 0.54 -28.37
CA ALA A 180 -4.53 -0.68 -29.18
C ALA A 180 -5.83 -1.48 -28.89
N LYS A 181 -6.24 -1.52 -27.61
CA LYS A 181 -7.55 -2.13 -27.26
C LYS A 181 -8.72 -1.32 -27.82
N ALA A 182 -8.66 0.01 -27.73
CA ALA A 182 -9.71 0.86 -28.28
C ALA A 182 -9.85 0.68 -29.79
N GLU A 183 -8.74 0.65 -30.53
CA GLU A 183 -8.73 0.38 -31.97
C GLU A 183 -9.35 -0.97 -32.31
N THR A 184 -9.01 -2.01 -31.56
CA THR A 184 -9.56 -3.36 -31.75
C THR A 184 -11.08 -3.36 -31.56
N LEU A 185 -11.57 -2.71 -30.49
CA LEU A 185 -13.00 -2.62 -30.17
C LEU A 185 -13.75 -1.80 -31.23
N ALA A 186 -13.21 -0.64 -31.63
CA ALA A 186 -13.83 0.23 -32.64
C ALA A 186 -13.97 -0.50 -33.98
N LYS A 187 -12.91 -1.19 -34.42
CA LYS A 187 -12.91 -2.00 -35.63
C LYS A 187 -13.97 -3.11 -35.58
N ALA A 188 -14.07 -3.82 -34.45
CA ALA A 188 -15.06 -4.89 -34.29
C ALA A 188 -16.50 -4.36 -34.28
N ALA A 189 -16.71 -3.16 -33.75
CA ALA A 189 -18.01 -2.50 -33.70
C ALA A 189 -18.38 -1.75 -34.97
N GLY A 190 -17.50 -1.63 -35.98
CA GLY A 190 -17.74 -0.88 -37.20
C GLY A 190 -17.83 0.63 -36.98
N VAL A 191 -17.11 1.17 -36.00
CA VAL A 191 -17.08 2.61 -35.67
C VAL A 191 -15.65 3.15 -35.72
N ASN A 192 -15.50 4.46 -35.78
CA ASN A 192 -14.21 5.13 -35.75
C ASN A 192 -13.93 5.70 -34.36
N ILE A 193 -12.67 5.67 -33.94
CA ILE A 193 -12.20 6.37 -32.71
C ILE A 193 -12.18 7.87 -32.96
N GLY A 194 -12.73 8.63 -32.01
CA GLY A 194 -12.66 10.07 -31.99
C GLY A 194 -11.50 10.58 -31.10
N GLU A 195 -11.71 11.75 -30.53
CA GLU A 195 -10.76 12.37 -29.61
C GLU A 195 -10.72 11.69 -28.27
N VAL A 196 -9.61 11.86 -27.55
CA VAL A 196 -9.49 11.44 -26.16
C VAL A 196 -10.28 12.43 -25.31
N LEU A 197 -11.29 11.90 -24.59
CA LEU A 197 -12.14 12.70 -23.71
C LEU A 197 -11.57 12.77 -22.28
N GLU A 198 -10.99 11.67 -21.83
CA GLU A 198 -10.47 11.57 -20.46
C GLU A 198 -9.31 10.57 -20.40
N ILE A 199 -8.31 10.90 -19.63
CA ILE A 199 -7.23 10.00 -19.22
C ILE A 199 -7.15 10.05 -17.71
N SER A 200 -7.23 8.90 -17.05
CA SER A 200 -6.95 8.79 -15.62
C SER A 200 -5.91 7.70 -15.38
N GLU A 201 -4.91 8.05 -14.56
CA GLU A 201 -3.90 7.10 -14.10
C GLU A 201 -4.30 6.60 -12.72
N GLN A 202 -4.38 5.30 -12.58
CA GLN A 202 -4.56 4.68 -11.29
C GLN A 202 -3.18 4.54 -10.67
N GLN A 203 -2.88 5.39 -9.68
CA GLN A 203 -1.67 5.24 -8.88
C GLN A 203 -1.79 3.94 -8.07
N SER A 204 -1.31 2.84 -8.62
CA SER A 204 -0.93 1.74 -7.76
C SER A 204 0.35 2.18 -7.05
N ASN A 205 0.34 2.22 -5.71
CA ASN A 205 1.59 2.19 -4.96
C ASN A 205 2.28 0.89 -5.34
N SER A 206 3.02 0.94 -6.44
CA SER A 206 3.77 -0.20 -6.95
C SER A 206 4.88 -0.47 -5.94
N ARG A 207 4.55 -1.26 -4.91
CA ARG A 207 5.60 -1.92 -4.14
C ARG A 207 6.28 -2.87 -5.10
N PRO A 208 7.61 -2.86 -5.18
CA PRO A 208 8.33 -3.82 -5.97
C PRO A 208 7.82 -5.22 -5.63
N MET A 209 7.32 -5.95 -6.61
CA MET A 209 6.98 -7.36 -6.45
C MET A 209 8.21 -8.15 -6.87
N PRO A 210 8.88 -8.85 -5.94
CA PRO A 210 10.02 -9.69 -6.28
C PRO A 210 9.58 -10.76 -7.27
N MET A 211 10.16 -10.75 -8.46
CA MET A 211 10.03 -11.86 -9.40
C MET A 211 11.18 -12.83 -9.15
N ALA A 212 10.87 -14.06 -8.79
CA ALA A 212 11.88 -15.11 -8.58
C ALA A 212 12.52 -15.46 -9.92
N ARG A 213 13.79 -15.09 -10.11
CA ARG A 213 14.66 -15.69 -11.12
C ARG A 213 15.55 -16.75 -10.48
N VAL A 214 15.80 -17.83 -11.22
CA VAL A 214 16.65 -18.95 -10.80
C VAL A 214 18.03 -18.42 -10.38
N ALA A 215 18.43 -18.76 -9.15
CA ALA A 215 19.69 -18.37 -8.55
C ALA A 215 20.88 -18.88 -9.38
N MET A 216 21.83 -18.02 -9.71
CA MET A 216 23.15 -18.40 -10.16
C MET A 216 24.05 -18.69 -8.96
N ASP A 217 24.90 -19.73 -9.11
CA ASP A 217 25.86 -20.23 -8.15
C ASP A 217 26.68 -19.13 -7.47
N TYR A 218 26.54 -18.96 -6.15
CA TYR A 218 27.41 -18.14 -5.34
C TYR A 218 28.29 -19.02 -4.45
N LYS A 219 29.62 -18.75 -4.45
CA LYS A 219 30.57 -19.34 -3.53
C LYS A 219 30.22 -19.00 -2.08
N ALA A 220 30.13 -20.04 -1.24
CA ALA A 220 29.65 -19.97 0.12
C ALA A 220 30.70 -19.44 1.11
N GLU A 221 30.76 -18.12 1.34
CA GLU A 221 31.36 -17.52 2.55
C GLU A 221 30.47 -16.48 3.21
N SER A 222 29.33 -16.16 2.63
CA SER A 222 28.33 -15.23 3.18
C SER A 222 26.93 -15.78 2.96
N VAL A 223 25.93 -15.25 3.65
CA VAL A 223 24.52 -15.60 3.47
C VAL A 223 24.16 -15.46 1.99
N PRO A 224 23.69 -16.53 1.31
CA PRO A 224 23.32 -16.45 -0.10
C PRO A 224 22.12 -15.52 -0.28
N ILE A 225 22.31 -14.45 -1.03
CA ILE A 225 21.29 -13.40 -1.23
C ILE A 225 21.01 -13.29 -2.73
N ALA A 226 19.71 -13.44 -3.10
CA ALA A 226 19.23 -13.23 -4.46
C ALA A 226 18.37 -11.95 -4.49
N ALA A 227 18.81 -10.95 -5.24
CA ALA A 227 18.12 -9.66 -5.30
C ALA A 227 16.89 -9.66 -6.23
N GLY A 228 16.87 -10.53 -7.25
CA GLY A 228 15.78 -10.61 -8.22
C GLY A 228 15.64 -9.35 -9.09
N GLU A 229 14.44 -9.10 -9.57
CA GLU A 229 14.03 -7.89 -10.30
C GLU A 229 12.81 -7.27 -9.65
N ASN A 230 12.69 -5.95 -9.74
CA ASN A 230 11.54 -5.21 -9.29
C ASN A 230 10.65 -4.86 -10.47
N SER A 231 9.35 -5.16 -10.38
CA SER A 231 8.37 -4.86 -11.41
C SER A 231 7.60 -3.58 -11.06
N TYR A 232 7.64 -2.61 -11.96
CA TYR A 232 6.92 -1.34 -11.84
C TYR A 232 5.77 -1.31 -12.83
N LYS A 233 4.54 -1.35 -12.31
CA LYS A 233 3.32 -1.44 -13.10
C LYS A 233 2.51 -0.14 -13.02
N VAL A 234 2.07 0.35 -14.18
CA VAL A 234 1.14 1.47 -14.31
C VAL A 234 -0.13 1.00 -15.00
N THR A 235 -1.26 1.51 -14.56
CA THR A 235 -2.57 1.26 -15.18
C THR A 235 -3.19 2.60 -15.54
N VAL A 236 -3.66 2.74 -16.78
CA VAL A 236 -4.36 3.94 -17.25
C VAL A 236 -5.76 3.57 -17.74
N ASN A 237 -6.74 4.41 -17.44
CA ASN A 237 -8.07 4.35 -18.05
C ASN A 237 -8.18 5.48 -19.04
N VAL A 238 -8.66 5.16 -20.25
CA VAL A 238 -8.81 6.11 -21.34
C VAL A 238 -10.24 6.07 -21.85
N THR A 239 -10.87 7.23 -21.90
CA THR A 239 -12.19 7.41 -22.53
C THR A 239 -12.00 8.11 -23.87
N LEU A 240 -12.53 7.53 -24.93
CA LEU A 240 -12.44 8.02 -26.30
C LEU A 240 -13.84 8.24 -26.87
N ALA A 241 -14.05 9.32 -27.59
CA ALA A 241 -15.27 9.54 -28.33
C ALA A 241 -15.41 8.50 -29.46
N ILE A 242 -16.66 8.18 -29.81
CA ILE A 242 -16.98 7.39 -30.99
C ILE A 242 -17.45 8.33 -32.12
N LYS A 243 -16.86 8.21 -33.31
CA LYS A 243 -17.34 8.85 -34.53
C LYS A 243 -18.09 7.81 -35.35
N GLN A 244 -19.34 8.11 -35.70
CA GLN A 244 -20.07 7.32 -36.68
C GLN A 244 -19.43 7.52 -38.07
N GLN A 245 -19.45 6.47 -38.86
CA GLN A 245 -18.99 6.53 -40.27
C GLN A 245 -19.86 7.45 -41.10
#